data_d5ec2412e389584d38126f2995c6d790
#
_entry.id   d5ec2412e389584d38126f2995c6d790
#
_cell.length_a   1.000
_cell.length_b   1.000
_cell.length_c   1.000
_cell.angle_alpha   90.00
_cell.angle_beta   90.00
_cell.angle_gamma   90.00
#
_symmetry.space_group_name_H-M   'P 1'
#
loop_
_entity.id
_entity.type
_entity.pdbx_description
1 polymer ?
#
loop_
_entity_poly.entity_id
_entity_poly.type
_entity_poly.pdbx_seq_one_letter_code
_entity_poly.pdbx_strand_id
1 'polypeptide(L)'
;LVSITATDEVEIQSIRSIPVTSIAQDMEIGHITTGNPLVNQLISNTLWGQRSNYLSVPTDCPQRNERLGWTADTQVFSETGTFFANTSSFFHKWMRDMRDTQHHTGTFPGVAPLAQYGAEPTSMGRLGWSDAGVIVPWVVWKQFGDNEIVAENWEAMEKMMDYVDAIKYDHAAMAGENGNFQWADWLSYEPLESCSGTIRMVDEKGNHVNRPETYVYWNYLC
;
A
#
# COMPACT_ATOMS: atom_id res chain seq x y z
N LEU A 1 -21.19 -6.93 -17.34
CA LEU A 1 -22.44 -6.81 -18.12
C LEU A 1 -22.94 -8.22 -18.41
N VAL A 2 -24.12 -8.56 -17.95
CA VAL A 2 -24.76 -9.84 -18.25
C VAL A 2 -25.88 -9.56 -19.24
N SER A 3 -25.92 -10.26 -20.35
CA SER A 3 -27.00 -10.21 -21.31
C SER A 3 -27.62 -11.58 -21.47
N ILE A 4 -28.94 -11.62 -21.56
CA ILE A 4 -29.71 -12.84 -21.81
C ILE A 4 -30.44 -12.64 -23.13
N THR A 5 -30.24 -13.56 -24.07
CA THR A 5 -31.01 -13.61 -25.34
C THR A 5 -31.78 -14.92 -25.35
N ALA A 6 -33.10 -14.84 -25.50
CA ALA A 6 -33.98 -15.98 -25.54
C ALA A 6 -35.05 -15.78 -26.61
N THR A 7 -35.66 -16.87 -27.08
CA THR A 7 -36.77 -16.86 -28.06
C THR A 7 -38.13 -16.72 -27.37
N ASP A 8 -38.19 -17.01 -26.09
CA ASP A 8 -39.40 -16.97 -25.29
C ASP A 8 -39.25 -16.03 -24.11
N GLU A 9 -40.35 -15.77 -23.38
CA GLU A 9 -40.35 -14.95 -22.16
C GLU A 9 -39.46 -15.61 -21.08
N VAL A 10 -38.53 -14.83 -20.49
CA VAL A 10 -37.58 -15.31 -19.48
C VAL A 10 -37.89 -14.60 -18.15
N GLU A 11 -38.13 -15.38 -17.11
CA GLU A 11 -38.24 -14.90 -15.74
C GLU A 11 -36.91 -15.07 -15.01
N ILE A 12 -36.34 -13.98 -14.52
CA ILE A 12 -35.14 -14.00 -13.68
C ILE A 12 -35.55 -14.17 -12.23
N GLN A 13 -35.39 -15.39 -11.68
CA GLN A 13 -35.78 -15.67 -10.29
C GLN A 13 -34.81 -15.13 -9.26
N SER A 14 -33.49 -15.09 -9.56
CA SER A 14 -32.50 -14.49 -8.67
C SER A 14 -31.20 -14.16 -9.40
N ILE A 15 -30.52 -13.11 -8.91
CA ILE A 15 -29.15 -12.77 -9.28
C ILE A 15 -28.34 -12.73 -7.98
N ARG A 16 -27.19 -13.43 -7.95
CA ARG A 16 -26.27 -13.44 -6.82
C ARG A 16 -24.89 -13.01 -7.28
N SER A 17 -24.26 -12.11 -6.52
CA SER A 17 -22.85 -11.77 -6.67
C SER A 17 -22.07 -12.51 -5.58
N ILE A 18 -20.99 -13.16 -5.97
CA ILE A 18 -20.12 -13.90 -5.05
C ILE A 18 -18.77 -13.18 -5.04
N PRO A 19 -18.35 -12.58 -3.91
CA PRO A 19 -17.04 -11.98 -3.81
C PRO A 19 -15.97 -13.09 -3.78
N VAL A 20 -14.86 -12.84 -4.48
CA VAL A 20 -13.66 -13.67 -4.39
C VAL A 20 -12.62 -12.88 -3.61
N THR A 21 -12.20 -13.39 -2.47
CA THR A 21 -11.32 -12.69 -1.54
C THR A 21 -10.48 -13.71 -0.75
N SER A 22 -9.30 -13.29 -0.28
CA SER A 22 -8.50 -14.06 0.67
C SER A 22 -8.92 -13.85 2.13
N ILE A 23 -9.87 -12.95 2.39
CA ILE A 23 -10.44 -12.72 3.71
C ILE A 23 -11.76 -13.47 3.80
N ALA A 24 -11.74 -14.65 4.41
CA ALA A 24 -12.94 -15.42 4.66
C ALA A 24 -13.86 -14.72 5.68
N GLN A 25 -15.14 -15.01 5.65
CA GLN A 25 -16.13 -14.35 6.50
C GLN A 25 -15.88 -14.60 7.99
N ASP A 26 -15.37 -15.77 8.34
CA ASP A 26 -15.00 -16.14 9.71
C ASP A 26 -13.71 -15.48 10.21
N MET A 27 -12.96 -14.85 9.32
CA MET A 27 -11.79 -14.02 9.67
C MET A 27 -12.20 -12.59 10.05
N GLU A 28 -13.42 -12.16 9.81
CA GLU A 28 -13.89 -10.82 10.16
C GLU A 28 -14.11 -10.73 11.67
N ILE A 29 -13.39 -9.82 12.33
CA ILE A 29 -13.34 -9.67 13.78
C ILE A 29 -13.75 -8.28 14.27
N GLY A 30 -13.59 -7.24 13.44
CA GLY A 30 -13.85 -5.85 13.79
C GLY A 30 -15.24 -5.41 13.34
N HIS A 31 -16.07 -4.96 14.30
CA HIS A 31 -17.42 -4.49 14.03
C HIS A 31 -17.66 -3.15 14.71
N ILE A 32 -18.10 -2.17 13.94
CA ILE A 32 -18.50 -0.86 14.45
C ILE A 32 -19.93 -0.55 13.95
N THR A 33 -20.78 -0.13 14.85
CA THR A 33 -22.11 0.41 14.53
C THR A 33 -22.31 1.71 15.28
N THR A 34 -22.73 2.75 14.58
CA THR A 34 -22.95 4.09 15.15
C THR A 34 -24.40 4.54 14.94
N GLY A 35 -24.80 5.59 15.62
CA GLY A 35 -26.09 6.24 15.40
C GLY A 35 -26.17 7.04 14.09
N ASN A 36 -25.08 7.21 13.36
CA ASN A 36 -25.05 7.97 12.11
C ASN A 36 -25.03 7.01 10.91
N PRO A 37 -26.07 6.98 10.06
CA PRO A 37 -26.14 6.08 8.91
C PRO A 37 -25.04 6.32 7.86
N LEU A 38 -24.56 7.55 7.69
CA LEU A 38 -23.48 7.86 6.75
C LEU A 38 -22.14 7.27 7.21
N VAL A 39 -21.88 7.30 8.53
CA VAL A 39 -20.69 6.66 9.11
C VAL A 39 -20.76 5.16 8.94
N ASN A 40 -21.92 4.55 9.19
CA ASN A 40 -22.11 3.11 8.99
C ASN A 40 -21.94 2.72 7.50
N GLN A 41 -22.39 3.56 6.59
CA GLN A 41 -22.15 3.35 5.15
C GLN A 41 -20.67 3.44 4.80
N LEU A 42 -19.93 4.40 5.36
CA LEU A 42 -18.47 4.51 5.17
C LEU A 42 -17.76 3.25 5.67
N ILE A 43 -18.10 2.77 6.87
CA ILE A 43 -17.54 1.52 7.45
C ILE A 43 -17.82 0.33 6.52
N SER A 44 -19.05 0.20 6.04
CA SER A 44 -19.42 -0.86 5.08
C SER A 44 -18.61 -0.76 3.79
N ASN A 45 -18.47 0.44 3.22
CA ASN A 45 -17.68 0.65 2.00
C ASN A 45 -16.21 0.29 2.21
N THR A 46 -15.62 0.63 3.36
CA THR A 46 -14.24 0.29 3.72
C THR A 46 -14.03 -1.22 3.80
N LEU A 47 -14.97 -1.93 4.45
CA LEU A 47 -14.92 -3.39 4.53
C LEU A 47 -15.05 -4.05 3.14
N TRP A 48 -15.95 -3.56 2.29
CA TRP A 48 -16.07 -4.05 0.92
C TRP A 48 -14.85 -3.69 0.07
N GLY A 49 -14.23 -2.53 0.30
CA GLY A 49 -12.94 -2.17 -0.28
C GLY A 49 -11.85 -3.19 0.07
N GLN A 50 -11.74 -3.56 1.34
CA GLN A 50 -10.80 -4.60 1.78
C GLN A 50 -11.06 -5.95 1.11
N ARG A 51 -12.31 -6.44 1.15
CA ARG A 51 -12.69 -7.72 0.53
C ARG A 51 -12.35 -7.78 -0.96
N SER A 52 -12.54 -6.69 -1.68
CA SER A 52 -12.29 -6.64 -3.12
C SER A 52 -10.83 -6.49 -3.50
N ASN A 53 -9.99 -5.97 -2.58
CA ASN A 53 -8.56 -5.76 -2.82
C ASN A 53 -7.68 -6.86 -2.21
N TYR A 54 -8.13 -7.55 -1.16
CA TYR A 54 -7.33 -8.60 -0.52
C TYR A 54 -7.58 -9.96 -1.19
N LEU A 55 -6.94 -10.16 -2.36
CA LEU A 55 -6.96 -11.41 -3.09
C LEU A 55 -5.53 -11.84 -3.42
N SER A 56 -4.98 -12.77 -2.65
CA SER A 56 -3.59 -13.24 -2.67
C SER A 56 -2.56 -12.17 -2.27
N VAL A 57 -2.73 -10.94 -2.71
CA VAL A 57 -1.93 -9.76 -2.36
C VAL A 57 -2.87 -8.59 -2.05
N PRO A 58 -2.42 -7.60 -1.25
CA PRO A 58 -3.21 -6.40 -1.01
C PRO A 58 -3.09 -5.47 -2.23
N THR A 59 -4.05 -5.53 -3.14
CA THR A 59 -4.04 -4.71 -4.35
C THR A 59 -4.53 -3.29 -4.06
N ASP A 60 -4.05 -2.34 -4.83
CA ASP A 60 -4.43 -0.92 -4.76
C ASP A 60 -5.86 -0.68 -5.29
N CYS A 61 -6.20 -1.34 -6.41
CA CYS A 61 -7.48 -1.13 -7.08
C CYS A 61 -7.96 -2.40 -7.80
N PRO A 62 -9.19 -2.91 -7.51
CA PRO A 62 -9.70 -4.14 -8.14
C PRO A 62 -10.41 -3.88 -9.47
N GLN A 63 -10.80 -2.63 -9.77
CA GLN A 63 -11.74 -2.27 -10.82
C GLN A 63 -11.12 -1.99 -12.20
N ARG A 64 -9.79 -1.90 -12.29
CA ARG A 64 -9.04 -1.59 -13.53
C ARG A 64 -7.87 -2.54 -13.74
N ASN A 65 -7.19 -2.43 -14.86
CA ASN A 65 -6.06 -3.29 -15.25
C ASN A 65 -4.73 -2.94 -14.55
N GLU A 66 -4.75 -2.60 -13.31
CA GLU A 66 -3.57 -2.42 -12.46
C GLU A 66 -3.45 -3.61 -11.50
N ARG A 67 -4.19 -3.63 -10.40
CA ARG A 67 -4.28 -4.75 -9.44
C ARG A 67 -2.91 -5.17 -8.92
N LEU A 68 -2.10 -4.19 -8.57
CA LEU A 68 -0.75 -4.39 -8.05
C LEU A 68 -0.75 -4.28 -6.52
N GLY A 69 0.14 -4.99 -5.87
CA GLY A 69 0.35 -4.90 -4.43
C GLY A 69 1.19 -3.68 -4.07
N TRP A 70 0.66 -2.48 -4.28
CA TRP A 70 1.32 -1.23 -3.93
C TRP A 70 1.56 -1.14 -2.44
N THR A 71 2.81 -0.91 -2.09
CA THR A 71 3.26 -1.05 -0.70
C THR A 71 2.83 0.13 0.16
N ALA A 72 2.77 1.35 -0.39
CA ALA A 72 2.26 2.52 0.32
C ALA A 72 0.78 2.36 0.68
N ASP A 73 -0.04 1.93 -0.28
CA ASP A 73 -1.48 1.69 -0.08
C ASP A 73 -1.71 0.67 1.03
N THR A 74 -0.94 -0.42 0.99
CA THR A 74 -1.00 -1.46 2.02
C THR A 74 -0.56 -0.92 3.38
N GLN A 75 0.53 -0.17 3.43
CA GLN A 75 1.06 0.43 4.67
C GLN A 75 0.00 1.29 5.35
N VAL A 76 -0.60 2.22 4.61
CA VAL A 76 -1.61 3.15 5.13
C VAL A 76 -2.87 2.42 5.58
N PHE A 77 -3.28 1.37 4.85
CA PHE A 77 -4.50 0.64 5.15
C PHE A 77 -4.33 -0.48 6.18
N SER A 78 -3.10 -0.91 6.48
CA SER A 78 -2.84 -2.11 7.29
C SER A 78 -3.49 -2.08 8.68
N GLU A 79 -3.47 -0.94 9.40
CA GLU A 79 -4.14 -0.83 10.71
C GLU A 79 -5.66 -0.99 10.57
N THR A 80 -6.26 -0.39 9.56
CA THR A 80 -7.70 -0.55 9.29
C THR A 80 -8.02 -2.00 8.90
N GLY A 81 -7.17 -2.58 8.06
CA GLY A 81 -7.35 -3.97 7.60
C GLY A 81 -7.25 -4.99 8.72
N THR A 82 -6.30 -4.83 9.63
CA THR A 82 -6.14 -5.69 10.82
C THR A 82 -7.24 -5.48 11.85
N PHE A 83 -7.82 -4.30 11.92
CA PHE A 83 -8.98 -4.05 12.76
C PHE A 83 -10.21 -4.82 12.28
N PHE A 84 -10.49 -4.83 10.98
CA PHE A 84 -11.68 -5.48 10.43
C PHE A 84 -11.56 -6.99 10.35
N ALA A 85 -10.36 -7.52 10.13
CA ALA A 85 -10.18 -8.96 9.94
C ALA A 85 -8.86 -9.46 10.55
N ASN A 86 -8.84 -10.73 10.94
CA ASN A 86 -7.60 -11.42 11.27
C ASN A 86 -6.79 -11.65 9.99
N THR A 87 -5.92 -10.71 9.69
CA THR A 87 -5.10 -10.69 8.48
C THR A 87 -3.68 -11.24 8.71
N SER A 88 -3.37 -11.83 9.88
CA SER A 88 -2.02 -12.30 10.19
C SER A 88 -1.49 -13.23 9.10
N SER A 89 -2.18 -14.32 8.76
CA SER A 89 -1.74 -15.27 7.73
C SER A 89 -1.61 -14.65 6.33
N PHE A 90 -2.49 -13.69 6.01
CA PHE A 90 -2.44 -12.95 4.76
C PHE A 90 -1.16 -12.09 4.68
N PHE A 91 -0.83 -11.39 5.76
CA PHE A 91 0.38 -10.58 5.81
C PHE A 91 1.66 -11.41 5.94
N HIS A 92 1.67 -12.56 6.62
CA HIS A 92 2.80 -13.49 6.57
C HIS A 92 3.16 -13.87 5.13
N LYS A 93 2.15 -14.21 4.32
CA LYS A 93 2.36 -14.52 2.90
C LYS A 93 2.90 -13.31 2.16
N TRP A 94 2.28 -12.15 2.31
CA TRP A 94 2.68 -10.96 1.55
C TRP A 94 4.06 -10.43 1.98
N MET A 95 4.40 -10.50 3.27
CA MET A 95 5.74 -10.15 3.76
C MET A 95 6.81 -11.10 3.23
N ARG A 96 6.46 -12.34 2.91
CA ARG A 96 7.36 -13.24 2.19
C ARG A 96 7.61 -12.74 0.77
N ASP A 97 6.56 -12.34 0.05
CA ASP A 97 6.71 -11.74 -1.28
C ASP A 97 7.61 -10.48 -1.23
N MET A 98 7.48 -9.67 -0.18
CA MET A 98 8.34 -8.51 0.07
C MET A 98 9.81 -8.91 0.24
N ARG A 99 10.10 -9.89 1.10
CA ARG A 99 11.47 -10.39 1.33
C ARG A 99 12.08 -11.02 0.08
N ASP A 100 11.32 -11.82 -0.66
CA ASP A 100 11.78 -12.50 -1.88
C ASP A 100 12.18 -11.49 -2.97
N THR A 101 11.67 -10.27 -2.88
CA THR A 101 11.94 -9.18 -3.83
C THR A 101 12.79 -8.05 -3.24
N GLN A 102 13.29 -8.20 -2.01
CA GLN A 102 14.16 -7.20 -1.39
C GLN A 102 15.46 -7.04 -2.18
N HIS A 103 15.82 -5.81 -2.48
CA HIS A 103 17.05 -5.51 -3.22
C HIS A 103 18.29 -5.76 -2.36
N HIS A 104 19.41 -6.05 -3.00
CA HIS A 104 20.69 -6.30 -2.30
C HIS A 104 21.17 -5.11 -1.46
N THR A 105 20.71 -3.89 -1.73
CA THR A 105 20.96 -2.70 -0.91
C THR A 105 20.15 -2.65 0.39
N GLY A 106 19.19 -3.55 0.56
CA GLY A 106 18.27 -3.58 1.69
C GLY A 106 16.89 -2.99 1.43
N THR A 107 16.69 -2.29 0.30
CA THR A 107 15.41 -1.64 0.01
C THR A 107 14.33 -2.62 -0.40
N PHE A 108 13.08 -2.32 -0.01
CA PHE A 108 11.91 -3.03 -0.51
C PHE A 108 11.35 -2.37 -1.78
N PRO A 109 10.62 -3.12 -2.61
CA PRO A 109 9.97 -2.59 -3.79
C PRO A 109 8.77 -1.72 -3.44
N GLY A 110 8.37 -0.84 -4.36
CA GLY A 110 7.12 -0.11 -4.26
C GLY A 110 5.88 -0.97 -4.54
N VAL A 111 6.07 -2.14 -5.14
CA VAL A 111 5.03 -3.13 -5.46
C VAL A 111 5.52 -4.52 -5.11
N ALA A 112 4.75 -5.30 -4.37
CA ALA A 112 5.06 -6.69 -4.03
C ALA A 112 3.87 -7.63 -4.31
N PRO A 113 4.10 -8.77 -5.01
CA PRO A 113 5.33 -9.18 -5.68
C PRO A 113 5.82 -8.16 -6.68
N LEU A 114 7.13 -8.16 -6.96
CA LEU A 114 7.73 -7.22 -7.90
C LEU A 114 7.11 -7.39 -9.29
N ALA A 115 6.54 -6.30 -9.80
CA ALA A 115 6.00 -6.23 -11.15
C ALA A 115 6.89 -5.30 -12.00
N GLN A 116 7.09 -5.68 -13.27
CA GLN A 116 7.65 -4.74 -14.23
C GLN A 116 6.54 -3.79 -14.72
N TYR A 117 6.72 -2.51 -14.44
CA TYR A 117 5.90 -1.47 -15.02
C TYR A 117 6.76 -0.69 -16.02
N GLY A 118 6.59 -0.99 -17.30
CA GLY A 118 7.50 -0.46 -18.32
C GLY A 118 8.84 -1.23 -18.37
N ALA A 119 9.95 -0.53 -18.59
CA ALA A 119 11.29 -1.10 -18.73
C ALA A 119 12.07 -1.23 -17.41
N GLU A 120 11.56 -0.62 -16.32
CA GLU A 120 12.25 -0.55 -15.03
C GLU A 120 11.52 -1.36 -13.95
N PRO A 121 12.25 -2.03 -13.05
CA PRO A 121 11.67 -2.57 -11.83
C PRO A 121 11.02 -1.43 -11.05
N THR A 122 9.74 -1.60 -10.69
CA THR A 122 8.98 -0.54 -10.04
C THR A 122 9.61 -0.13 -8.71
N SER A 123 10.24 1.05 -8.71
CA SER A 123 10.43 1.90 -7.54
C SER A 123 11.02 1.23 -6.29
N MET A 124 12.24 0.70 -6.43
CA MET A 124 12.99 0.23 -5.26
C MET A 124 13.38 1.41 -4.35
N GLY A 125 13.24 1.23 -3.04
CA GLY A 125 13.74 2.18 -2.04
C GLY A 125 13.01 3.51 -1.96
N ARG A 126 11.79 3.61 -2.46
CA ARG A 126 10.99 4.82 -2.31
C ARG A 126 10.42 4.89 -0.91
N LEU A 127 10.76 5.94 -0.19
CA LEU A 127 10.20 6.21 1.13
C LEU A 127 8.68 6.42 1.04
N GLY A 128 7.96 6.00 2.06
CA GLY A 128 6.49 5.96 2.04
C GLY A 128 5.92 4.70 1.36
N TRP A 129 6.69 4.04 0.52
CA TRP A 129 6.36 2.74 -0.10
C TRP A 129 7.16 1.60 0.52
N SER A 130 8.49 1.67 0.43
CA SER A 130 9.40 0.66 0.97
C SER A 130 9.28 0.47 2.48
N ASP A 131 8.83 1.51 3.19
CA ASP A 131 8.62 1.51 4.65
C ASP A 131 7.59 0.45 5.08
N ALA A 132 6.71 0.01 4.18
CA ALA A 132 5.77 -1.09 4.41
C ALA A 132 6.47 -2.36 4.91
N GLY A 133 7.72 -2.59 4.49
CA GLY A 133 8.53 -3.73 4.94
C GLY A 133 8.84 -3.72 6.44
N VAL A 134 8.75 -2.56 7.08
CA VAL A 134 8.93 -2.39 8.53
C VAL A 134 7.59 -2.17 9.22
N ILE A 135 6.75 -1.32 8.66
CA ILE A 135 5.50 -0.88 9.30
C ILE A 135 4.46 -2.02 9.36
N VAL A 136 4.32 -2.80 8.29
CA VAL A 136 3.29 -3.86 8.27
C VAL A 136 3.56 -4.97 9.30
N PRO A 137 4.79 -5.51 9.44
CA PRO A 137 5.09 -6.45 10.53
C PRO A 137 4.80 -5.88 11.91
N TRP A 138 5.13 -4.59 12.14
CA TRP A 138 4.84 -3.92 13.40
C TRP A 138 3.32 -3.79 13.66
N VAL A 139 2.53 -3.45 12.65
CA VAL A 139 1.06 -3.35 12.75
C VAL A 139 0.46 -4.71 13.11
N VAL A 140 0.87 -5.78 12.43
CA VAL A 140 0.38 -7.14 12.69
C VAL A 140 0.76 -7.60 14.10
N TRP A 141 2.00 -7.34 14.51
CA TRP A 141 2.45 -7.63 15.88
C TRP A 141 1.63 -6.85 16.92
N LYS A 142 1.45 -5.56 16.72
CA LYS A 142 0.68 -4.69 17.62
C LYS A 142 -0.77 -5.15 17.76
N GLN A 143 -1.39 -5.57 16.65
CA GLN A 143 -2.80 -5.95 16.62
C GLN A 143 -3.05 -7.36 17.17
N PHE A 144 -2.19 -8.32 16.85
CA PHE A 144 -2.42 -9.74 17.15
C PHE A 144 -1.42 -10.33 18.15
N GLY A 145 -0.39 -9.59 18.57
CA GLY A 145 0.70 -10.13 19.38
C GLY A 145 1.58 -11.14 18.64
N ASP A 146 1.57 -11.08 17.31
CA ASP A 146 2.25 -12.02 16.43
C ASP A 146 3.76 -11.74 16.38
N ASN A 147 4.50 -12.42 17.26
CA ASN A 147 5.96 -12.30 17.33
C ASN A 147 6.65 -12.99 16.14
N GLU A 148 5.99 -13.95 15.50
CA GLU A 148 6.57 -14.72 14.41
C GLU A 148 6.78 -13.86 13.18
N ILE A 149 5.81 -13.01 12.84
CA ILE A 149 5.95 -12.09 11.70
C ILE A 149 7.13 -11.11 11.89
N VAL A 150 7.38 -10.67 13.14
CA VAL A 150 8.52 -9.81 13.44
C VAL A 150 9.82 -10.60 13.29
N ALA A 151 9.89 -11.81 13.87
CA ALA A 151 11.08 -12.66 13.83
C ALA A 151 11.45 -13.03 12.38
N GLU A 152 10.47 -13.41 11.56
CA GLU A 152 10.67 -13.76 10.15
C GLU A 152 11.18 -12.59 9.30
N ASN A 153 10.83 -11.37 9.67
CA ASN A 153 11.17 -10.18 8.88
C ASN A 153 12.33 -9.37 9.46
N TRP A 154 12.85 -9.73 10.64
CA TRP A 154 13.82 -8.92 11.38
C TRP A 154 15.05 -8.54 10.56
N GLU A 155 15.73 -9.54 9.97
CA GLU A 155 16.92 -9.29 9.15
C GLU A 155 16.63 -8.39 7.94
N ALA A 156 15.46 -8.55 7.32
CA ALA A 156 15.07 -7.73 6.19
C ALA A 156 14.74 -6.29 6.61
N MET A 157 14.14 -6.10 7.79
CA MET A 157 13.90 -4.77 8.38
C MET A 157 15.22 -4.07 8.74
N GLU A 158 16.18 -4.79 9.36
CA GLU A 158 17.49 -4.22 9.67
C GLU A 158 18.21 -3.73 8.41
N LYS A 159 18.24 -4.54 7.35
CA LYS A 159 18.83 -4.13 6.06
C LYS A 159 18.17 -2.88 5.48
N MET A 160 16.85 -2.74 5.59
CA MET A 160 16.14 -1.54 5.15
C MET A 160 16.54 -0.33 5.99
N MET A 161 16.65 -0.47 7.31
CA MET A 161 17.05 0.62 8.20
C MET A 161 18.50 1.01 7.98
N ASP A 162 19.40 0.06 7.73
CA ASP A 162 20.81 0.33 7.38
C ASP A 162 20.90 1.12 6.06
N TYR A 163 20.08 0.77 5.06
CA TYR A 163 19.99 1.54 3.83
C TYR A 163 19.53 2.97 4.08
N VAL A 164 18.45 3.17 4.83
CA VAL A 164 17.92 4.51 5.16
C VAL A 164 18.99 5.31 5.91
N ASP A 165 19.70 4.69 6.87
CA ASP A 165 20.77 5.35 7.61
C ASP A 165 21.94 5.77 6.72
N ALA A 166 22.29 4.95 5.76
CA ALA A 166 23.36 5.24 4.81
C ALA A 166 23.06 6.42 3.87
N ILE A 167 21.77 6.57 3.47
CA ILE A 167 21.39 7.63 2.51
C ILE A 167 20.84 8.89 3.16
N LYS A 168 20.58 8.91 4.47
CA LYS A 168 19.90 10.03 5.17
C LYS A 168 20.54 11.40 4.98
N TYR A 169 21.84 11.47 4.67
CA TYR A 169 22.58 12.69 4.40
C TYR A 169 22.98 12.86 2.93
N ASP A 170 22.66 11.90 2.09
CA ASP A 170 22.89 11.99 0.65
C ASP A 170 21.68 12.63 -0.04
N HIS A 171 21.72 13.96 -0.11
CA HIS A 171 20.65 14.72 -0.75
C HIS A 171 20.46 14.38 -2.22
N ALA A 172 21.49 13.93 -2.93
CA ALA A 172 21.40 13.53 -4.33
C ALA A 172 20.68 12.17 -4.47
N ALA A 173 21.04 11.19 -3.62
CA ALA A 173 20.33 9.90 -3.59
C ALA A 173 18.86 10.06 -3.21
N MET A 174 18.57 10.99 -2.31
CA MET A 174 17.23 11.27 -1.84
C MET A 174 16.42 12.14 -2.81
N ALA A 175 17.06 13.03 -3.57
CA ALA A 175 16.41 13.91 -4.55
C ALA A 175 16.12 13.23 -5.90
N GLY A 176 16.55 12.00 -6.09
CA GLY A 176 16.30 11.25 -7.33
C GLY A 176 17.16 11.63 -8.51
N GLU A 177 18.27 12.33 -8.29
CA GLU A 177 19.20 12.74 -9.36
C GLU A 177 19.82 11.57 -10.12
N ASN A 178 19.81 10.38 -9.52
CA ASN A 178 20.31 9.14 -10.13
C ASN A 178 19.20 8.11 -10.42
N GLY A 179 17.98 8.54 -10.74
CA GLY A 179 16.86 7.66 -11.03
C GLY A 179 16.06 7.20 -9.79
N ASN A 180 16.48 7.55 -8.58
CA ASN A 180 15.74 7.28 -7.34
C ASN A 180 14.70 8.39 -7.05
N PHE A 181 13.83 8.61 -7.99
CA PHE A 181 12.77 9.59 -7.89
C PHE A 181 11.83 9.24 -6.72
N GLN A 182 11.69 10.12 -5.74
CA GLN A 182 10.75 9.96 -4.63
C GLN A 182 9.36 10.46 -5.04
N TRP A 183 8.31 9.76 -4.63
CA TRP A 183 6.93 10.13 -4.98
C TRP A 183 6.27 11.05 -3.97
N ALA A 184 6.91 11.28 -2.82
CA ALA A 184 6.40 12.12 -1.75
C ALA A 184 4.95 11.78 -1.34
N ASP A 185 4.14 12.78 -1.01
CA ASP A 185 2.73 12.61 -0.71
C ASP A 185 1.94 12.48 -2.03
N TRP A 186 1.80 11.25 -2.51
CA TRP A 186 1.14 10.93 -3.76
C TRP A 186 -0.32 11.37 -3.75
N LEU A 187 -0.69 12.22 -4.70
CA LEU A 187 -2.04 12.77 -4.84
C LEU A 187 -2.51 13.58 -3.62
N SER A 188 -1.58 14.28 -2.95
CA SER A 188 -1.93 15.15 -1.83
C SER A 188 -3.05 16.12 -2.20
N TYR A 189 -3.92 16.41 -1.23
CA TYR A 189 -5.10 17.27 -1.43
C TYR A 189 -4.75 18.74 -1.64
N GLU A 190 -3.55 19.16 -1.28
CA GLU A 190 -3.11 20.52 -1.54
C GLU A 190 -2.88 20.74 -3.03
N PRO A 191 -3.35 21.87 -3.59
CA PRO A 191 -3.17 22.20 -5.01
C PRO A 191 -1.71 22.57 -5.27
N LEU A 192 -0.83 21.61 -5.22
CA LEU A 192 0.51 21.73 -5.76
C LEU A 192 0.39 21.65 -7.28
N GLU A 193 1.04 22.54 -7.99
CA GLU A 193 0.93 22.70 -9.44
C GLU A 193 1.39 21.48 -10.27
N SER A 194 1.71 20.37 -9.63
CA SER A 194 2.03 19.12 -10.31
C SER A 194 1.33 17.92 -9.69
N CYS A 195 0.29 17.45 -10.35
CA CYS A 195 -0.36 16.17 -10.03
C CYS A 195 0.51 14.94 -10.34
N SER A 196 1.79 15.09 -10.59
CA SER A 196 2.67 14.00 -11.02
C SER A 196 3.58 13.46 -9.93
N GLY A 197 3.25 13.69 -8.66
CA GLY A 197 4.04 13.17 -7.53
C GLY A 197 5.40 13.83 -7.36
N THR A 198 5.66 14.91 -8.10
CA THR A 198 6.88 15.72 -7.95
C THR A 198 6.51 17.04 -7.33
N ILE A 199 6.91 17.28 -6.10
CA ILE A 199 6.81 18.62 -5.50
C ILE A 199 7.81 19.52 -6.24
N ARG A 200 7.32 20.31 -7.18
CA ARG A 200 8.11 21.40 -7.77
C ARG A 200 7.90 22.64 -6.90
N MET A 201 8.85 22.93 -6.05
CA MET A 201 8.85 24.20 -5.34
C MET A 201 9.46 25.27 -6.22
N VAL A 202 8.93 26.46 -6.14
CA VAL A 202 9.52 27.67 -6.74
C VAL A 202 10.09 28.52 -5.63
N ASP A 203 11.27 29.11 -5.85
CA ASP A 203 11.82 30.12 -4.95
C ASP A 203 11.06 31.45 -5.09
N GLU A 204 11.41 32.42 -4.25
CA GLU A 204 10.83 33.77 -4.28
C GLU A 204 10.99 34.51 -5.63
N LYS A 205 11.81 33.97 -6.54
CA LYS A 205 12.06 34.51 -7.90
C LYS A 205 11.35 33.70 -8.99
N GLY A 206 10.57 32.68 -8.61
CA GLY A 206 9.85 31.81 -9.56
C GLY A 206 10.72 30.73 -10.21
N ASN A 207 11.95 30.51 -9.74
CA ASN A 207 12.78 29.42 -10.25
C ASN A 207 12.39 28.12 -9.57
N HIS A 208 12.38 27.01 -10.32
CA HIS A 208 12.17 25.70 -9.76
C HIS A 208 13.34 25.34 -8.83
N VAL A 209 13.02 25.14 -7.55
CA VAL A 209 13.97 24.66 -6.55
C VAL A 209 13.64 23.21 -6.25
N ASN A 210 14.55 22.32 -6.59
CA ASN A 210 14.49 20.94 -6.11
C ASN A 210 14.80 20.98 -4.60
N ARG A 211 13.78 21.11 -3.74
CA ARG A 211 13.98 20.80 -2.33
C ARG A 211 13.97 19.28 -2.20
N PRO A 212 14.88 18.72 -1.40
CA PRO A 212 14.81 17.31 -1.05
C PRO A 212 13.46 17.06 -0.38
N GLU A 213 12.62 16.28 -1.01
CA GLU A 213 11.27 15.89 -0.53
C GLU A 213 11.34 15.18 0.82
N THR A 214 12.49 14.67 1.15
CA THR A 214 12.87 14.04 2.41
C THR A 214 12.64 14.85 3.68
N TYR A 215 12.54 16.17 3.60
CA TYR A 215 12.25 16.97 4.79
C TYR A 215 10.88 16.66 5.40
N VAL A 216 9.92 16.23 4.59
CA VAL A 216 8.60 15.84 5.08
C VAL A 216 8.64 14.47 5.76
N TYR A 217 9.43 13.54 5.22
CA TYR A 217 9.55 12.17 5.74
C TYR A 217 10.34 12.06 7.03
N TRP A 218 11.43 12.81 7.18
CA TRP A 218 12.22 12.79 8.41
C TRP A 218 11.43 13.25 9.62
N ASN A 219 10.51 14.20 9.46
CA ASN A 219 9.62 14.63 10.55
C ASN A 219 8.54 13.58 10.87
N TYR A 220 8.33 12.57 10.02
CA TYR A 220 7.35 11.51 10.25
C TYR A 220 7.99 10.26 10.89
N LEU A 221 9.29 10.04 10.65
CA LEU A 221 10.02 8.87 11.16
C LEU A 221 10.83 9.18 12.45
N CYS A 222 10.98 10.43 12.83
CA CYS A 222 11.53 10.87 14.09
C CYS A 222 10.44 11.26 15.08
#